data_60a14912cad100de469f5b386e68c403
#
_entry.id   60a14912cad100de469f5b386e68c403
#
_cell.length_a   1.000
_cell.length_b   1.000
_cell.length_c   1.000
_cell.angle_alpha   90.00
_cell.angle_beta   90.00
_cell.angle_gamma   90.00
#
_symmetry.space_group_name_H-M   'P 1'
#
loop_
_entity.id
_entity.type
_entity.pdbx_description
1 polymer ?
#
loop_
_entity_poly.entity_id
_entity_poly.type
_entity_poly.pdbx_seq_one_letter_code
_entity_poly.pdbx_strand_id
1 'polypeptide(L)'
;MECGRLGSSWGPARDVRPEQPSLALDRSADIDPDPAVRLASPDELAALLPASVAMFLEEVGYSPLGSAPSSYVERVRSLAAQGRTFVRTAPGARTDLGPAGTATEPLLRAVRPPHEHVVFMAELGAIAGDVAQVQGVWVTPSRRGEGIAAPAMAAVVAGTLERFGVVSLYVNSYNERALATYRRVGFEQVGTFATVLF
;
A
#
# COMPACT_ATOMS: atom_id res chain seq x y z
N MET A 1 -26.96 9.80 -4.39
CA MET A 1 -26.42 8.91 -3.35
C MET A 1 -26.39 9.69 -2.05
N GLU A 2 -27.22 9.31 -1.07
CA GLU A 2 -27.44 10.11 0.14
C GLU A 2 -26.27 10.01 1.14
N CYS A 3 -25.29 10.86 0.99
CA CYS A 3 -24.24 11.06 2.03
C CYS A 3 -24.80 11.72 3.32
N GLY A 4 -26.04 12.23 3.29
CA GLY A 4 -26.64 13.01 4.38
C GLY A 4 -26.99 12.23 5.65
N ARG A 5 -27.20 10.92 5.58
CA ARG A 5 -27.56 10.11 6.77
C ARG A 5 -26.39 9.71 7.66
N LEU A 6 -25.19 9.61 7.10
CA LEU A 6 -24.01 9.23 7.89
C LEU A 6 -23.49 10.40 8.74
N GLY A 7 -23.58 11.63 8.23
CA GLY A 7 -23.11 12.83 8.95
C GLY A 7 -23.85 13.13 10.25
N SER A 8 -25.08 12.65 10.43
CA SER A 8 -25.84 12.85 11.67
C SER A 8 -25.34 12.00 12.85
N SER A 9 -24.67 10.88 12.57
CA SER A 9 -24.18 9.95 13.61
C SER A 9 -22.67 10.04 13.86
N TRP A 10 -21.89 10.53 12.87
CA TRP A 10 -20.42 10.49 12.87
C TRP A 10 -19.76 11.88 12.83
N GLY A 11 -20.57 12.95 12.69
CA GLY A 11 -20.07 14.31 12.50
C GLY A 11 -19.75 14.64 11.04
N PRO A 12 -19.15 15.81 10.76
CA PRO A 12 -18.76 16.19 9.42
C PRO A 12 -17.63 15.29 8.89
N ALA A 13 -17.78 14.84 7.65
CA ALA A 13 -16.73 14.08 6.99
C ALA A 13 -15.47 14.94 6.81
N ARG A 14 -14.29 14.37 7.07
CA ARG A 14 -12.99 14.98 6.79
C ARG A 14 -12.67 14.98 5.31
N ASP A 15 -13.01 13.88 4.63
CA ASP A 15 -12.76 13.69 3.21
C ASP A 15 -13.85 12.79 2.62
N VAL A 16 -14.25 13.08 1.39
CA VAL A 16 -15.19 12.27 0.62
C VAL A 16 -14.56 11.95 -0.73
N ARG A 17 -14.35 10.67 -0.98
CA ARG A 17 -13.83 10.12 -2.24
C ARG A 17 -14.98 9.42 -2.96
N PRO A 18 -15.73 10.15 -3.79
CA PRO A 18 -16.99 9.64 -4.34
C PRO A 18 -16.80 8.60 -5.43
N GLU A 19 -15.64 8.58 -6.06
CA GLU A 19 -15.36 7.74 -7.21
C GLU A 19 -13.98 7.10 -7.09
N GLN A 20 -13.98 5.80 -6.77
CA GLN A 20 -12.80 4.98 -6.67
C GLN A 20 -13.01 3.73 -7.52
N PRO A 21 -12.49 3.69 -8.77
CA PRO A 21 -12.51 2.48 -9.59
C PRO A 21 -12.02 1.27 -8.80
N SER A 22 -12.84 0.21 -8.77
CA SER A 22 -12.48 -1.11 -8.27
C SER A 22 -11.99 -1.94 -9.44
N LEU A 23 -10.76 -2.44 -9.32
CA LEU A 23 -10.09 -3.20 -10.36
C LEU A 23 -9.85 -4.63 -9.88
N ALA A 24 -9.88 -5.60 -10.78
CA ALA A 24 -9.58 -6.99 -10.50
C ALA A 24 -8.76 -7.64 -11.61
N LEU A 25 -8.06 -8.71 -11.23
CA LEU A 25 -7.29 -9.55 -12.13
C LEU A 25 -7.30 -10.98 -11.58
N ASP A 26 -7.71 -11.95 -12.41
CA ASP A 26 -7.83 -13.38 -12.07
C ASP A 26 -6.92 -14.28 -12.94
N ARG A 27 -5.99 -13.68 -13.64
CA ARG A 27 -5.01 -14.30 -14.54
C ARG A 27 -3.62 -13.73 -14.34
N SER A 28 -2.62 -14.32 -14.96
CA SER A 28 -1.27 -13.78 -14.98
C SER A 28 -1.25 -12.33 -15.53
N ALA A 29 -0.34 -11.53 -15.00
CA ALA A 29 -0.15 -10.16 -15.47
C ALA A 29 0.30 -10.12 -16.95
N ASP A 30 -0.04 -9.03 -17.63
CA ASP A 30 0.31 -8.82 -19.06
C ASP A 30 1.78 -8.45 -19.29
N ILE A 31 2.54 -8.27 -18.20
CA ILE A 31 3.96 -7.90 -18.21
C ILE A 31 4.75 -8.80 -17.28
N ASP A 32 6.06 -8.88 -17.52
CA ASP A 32 6.95 -9.68 -16.69
C ASP A 32 7.05 -9.15 -15.26
N PRO A 33 7.01 -10.04 -14.25
CA PRO A 33 7.16 -9.66 -12.85
C PRO A 33 8.60 -9.25 -12.53
N ASP A 34 8.77 -8.29 -11.62
CA ASP A 34 10.06 -7.92 -11.06
C ASP A 34 10.58 -9.04 -10.12
N PRO A 35 11.68 -9.75 -10.46
CA PRO A 35 12.19 -10.84 -9.64
C PRO A 35 12.77 -10.38 -8.29
N ALA A 36 12.97 -9.08 -8.08
CA ALA A 36 13.44 -8.53 -6.81
C ALA A 36 12.32 -8.29 -5.81
N VAL A 37 11.05 -8.42 -6.22
CA VAL A 37 9.91 -8.35 -5.31
C VAL A 37 9.69 -9.71 -4.66
N ARG A 38 9.54 -9.69 -3.35
CA ARG A 38 9.33 -10.88 -2.51
C ARG A 38 8.41 -10.58 -1.33
N LEU A 39 7.98 -11.60 -0.63
CA LEU A 39 7.33 -11.44 0.66
C LEU A 39 8.33 -10.88 1.69
N ALA A 40 7.84 -9.96 2.51
CA ALA A 40 8.60 -9.42 3.63
C ALA A 40 8.65 -10.41 4.80
N SER A 41 9.78 -10.42 5.52
CA SER A 41 9.91 -11.11 6.80
C SER A 41 9.45 -10.22 7.97
N PRO A 42 8.87 -10.79 9.04
CA PRO A 42 8.57 -10.06 10.27
C PRO A 42 9.80 -9.37 10.90
N ASP A 43 10.99 -9.93 10.68
CA ASP A 43 12.26 -9.40 11.18
C ASP A 43 12.70 -8.12 10.46
N GLU A 44 12.08 -7.81 9.30
CA GLU A 44 12.36 -6.60 8.51
C GLU A 44 11.57 -5.37 8.96
N LEU A 45 10.90 -5.42 10.12
CA LEU A 45 10.10 -4.33 10.65
C LEU A 45 10.82 -2.97 10.63
N ALA A 46 12.14 -2.98 10.86
CA ALA A 46 12.98 -1.79 10.82
C ALA A 46 12.98 -1.10 9.44
N ALA A 47 12.90 -1.87 8.36
CA ALA A 47 12.82 -1.37 6.99
C ALA A 47 11.36 -1.07 6.59
N LEU A 48 10.41 -1.90 7.01
CA LEU A 48 9.00 -1.80 6.65
C LEU A 48 8.31 -0.60 7.27
N LEU A 49 8.54 -0.36 8.58
CA LEU A 49 7.80 0.66 9.33
C LEU A 49 7.96 2.07 8.75
N PRO A 50 9.16 2.55 8.37
CA PRO A 50 9.31 3.84 7.73
C PRO A 50 8.51 3.97 6.43
N ALA A 51 8.54 2.94 5.57
CA ALA A 51 7.82 2.92 4.31
C ALA A 51 6.30 2.92 4.53
N SER A 52 5.80 2.08 5.47
CA SER A 52 4.38 2.02 5.82
C SER A 52 3.86 3.34 6.38
N VAL A 53 4.65 4.03 7.20
CA VAL A 53 4.30 5.35 7.74
C VAL A 53 4.28 6.40 6.65
N ALA A 54 5.29 6.43 5.75
CA ALA A 54 5.34 7.37 4.64
C ALA A 54 4.14 7.19 3.71
N MET A 55 3.83 5.95 3.34
CA MET A 55 2.67 5.59 2.55
C MET A 55 1.36 6.08 3.20
N PHE A 56 1.15 5.79 4.48
CA PHE A 56 -0.05 6.19 5.20
C PHE A 56 -0.20 7.72 5.26
N LEU A 57 0.89 8.43 5.53
CA LEU A 57 0.91 9.90 5.53
C LEU A 57 0.53 10.50 4.19
N GLU A 58 1.04 9.94 3.09
CA GLU A 58 0.68 10.38 1.73
C GLU A 58 -0.79 10.12 1.40
N GLU A 59 -1.35 9.01 1.88
CA GLU A 59 -2.71 8.59 1.55
C GLU A 59 -3.78 9.27 2.41
N VAL A 60 -3.50 9.45 3.70
CA VAL A 60 -4.48 9.87 4.71
C VAL A 60 -4.21 11.26 5.27
N GLY A 61 -2.99 11.78 5.13
CA GLY A 61 -2.63 13.16 5.49
C GLY A 61 -2.26 13.37 6.97
N TYR A 62 -2.22 12.31 7.80
CA TYR A 62 -1.77 12.39 9.19
C TYR A 62 -0.96 11.15 9.59
N SER A 63 -0.15 11.28 10.67
CA SER A 63 0.70 10.18 11.12
C SER A 63 -0.10 9.07 11.80
N PRO A 64 0.05 7.81 11.40
CA PRO A 64 -0.57 6.67 12.06
C PRO A 64 0.03 6.40 13.46
N LEU A 65 1.14 7.05 13.79
CA LEU A 65 1.82 6.91 15.08
C LEU A 65 1.35 7.94 16.12
N GLY A 66 0.44 8.85 15.76
CA GLY A 66 -0.01 9.93 16.65
C GLY A 66 -0.83 9.45 17.83
N SER A 67 -1.85 8.63 17.60
CA SER A 67 -2.82 8.21 18.64
C SER A 67 -2.57 6.81 19.21
N ALA A 68 -2.05 5.88 18.40
CA ALA A 68 -1.85 4.49 18.81
C ALA A 68 -0.61 3.87 18.13
N PRO A 69 0.62 4.34 18.44
CA PRO A 69 1.83 3.91 17.76
C PRO A 69 2.07 2.39 17.85
N SER A 70 1.83 1.78 19.01
CA SER A 70 2.02 0.34 19.21
C SER A 70 1.08 -0.51 18.34
N SER A 71 -0.17 -0.09 18.18
CA SER A 71 -1.16 -0.80 17.36
C SER A 71 -0.78 -0.77 15.88
N TYR A 72 -0.27 0.35 15.39
CA TYR A 72 0.17 0.47 14.00
C TYR A 72 1.43 -0.38 13.74
N VAL A 73 2.41 -0.33 14.64
CA VAL A 73 3.63 -1.18 14.58
C VAL A 73 3.25 -2.66 14.56
N GLU A 74 2.31 -3.07 15.43
CA GLU A 74 1.84 -4.45 15.47
C GLU A 74 1.10 -4.85 14.20
N ARG A 75 0.29 -3.96 13.62
CA ARG A 75 -0.35 -4.19 12.32
C ARG A 75 0.69 -4.48 11.22
N VAL A 76 1.73 -3.65 11.11
CA VAL A 76 2.79 -3.85 10.11
C VAL A 76 3.50 -5.19 10.31
N ARG A 77 3.87 -5.51 11.55
CA ARG A 77 4.49 -6.80 11.91
C ARG A 77 3.59 -7.99 11.56
N SER A 78 2.32 -7.88 11.92
CA SER A 78 1.33 -8.95 11.69
C SER A 78 1.10 -9.22 10.20
N LEU A 79 1.02 -8.19 9.37
CA LEU A 79 0.88 -8.37 7.91
C LEU A 79 2.10 -9.08 7.31
N ALA A 80 3.31 -8.71 7.73
CA ALA A 80 4.53 -9.40 7.30
C ALA A 80 4.54 -10.87 7.78
N ALA A 81 4.20 -11.12 9.04
CA ALA A 81 4.13 -12.47 9.60
C ALA A 81 3.09 -13.38 8.92
N GLN A 82 2.02 -12.80 8.39
CA GLN A 82 0.98 -13.52 7.65
C GLN A 82 1.32 -13.70 6.15
N GLY A 83 2.51 -13.26 5.69
CA GLY A 83 2.88 -13.28 4.28
C GLY A 83 1.94 -12.41 3.42
N ARG A 84 1.57 -11.23 3.94
CA ARG A 84 0.64 -10.29 3.30
C ARG A 84 1.31 -8.98 2.88
N THR A 85 2.62 -8.85 3.06
CA THR A 85 3.41 -7.69 2.66
C THR A 85 4.42 -8.11 1.61
N PHE A 86 4.37 -7.49 0.45
CA PHE A 86 5.36 -7.63 -0.62
C PHE A 86 6.30 -6.43 -0.59
N VAL A 87 7.58 -6.67 -0.81
CA VAL A 87 8.61 -5.62 -0.83
C VAL A 87 9.63 -5.86 -1.92
N ARG A 88 10.17 -4.75 -2.42
CA ARG A 88 11.47 -4.67 -3.08
C ARG A 88 12.35 -3.76 -2.24
N THR A 89 13.53 -4.22 -1.89
CA THR A 89 14.53 -3.46 -1.12
C THR A 89 15.73 -3.10 -2.01
N ALA A 90 16.50 -2.11 -1.58
CA ALA A 90 17.79 -1.78 -2.16
C ALA A 90 18.78 -1.38 -1.06
N PRO A 91 20.10 -1.63 -1.27
CA PRO A 91 21.14 -1.12 -0.37
C PRO A 91 21.14 0.42 -0.34
N GLY A 92 21.48 1.00 0.80
CA GLY A 92 21.68 2.46 0.91
C GLY A 92 21.10 3.07 2.15
N ALA A 93 21.20 4.40 2.23
CA ALA A 93 20.71 5.18 3.35
C ALA A 93 19.18 5.26 3.35
N ARG A 94 18.61 5.27 4.54
CA ARG A 94 17.22 5.50 4.99
C ARG A 94 16.17 5.74 3.89
N THR A 95 15.01 5.14 4.06
CA THR A 95 13.81 5.45 3.27
C THR A 95 13.57 6.97 3.24
N ASP A 96 13.44 7.53 2.04
CA ASP A 96 13.05 8.92 1.88
C ASP A 96 11.58 9.05 2.32
N LEU A 97 11.38 9.70 3.46
CA LEU A 97 10.05 9.90 4.04
C LEU A 97 9.37 11.17 3.53
N GLY A 98 10.04 11.91 2.64
CA GLY A 98 9.54 13.20 2.17
C GLY A 98 9.33 14.21 3.30
N PRO A 99 8.48 15.24 3.10
CA PRO A 99 8.20 16.26 4.11
C PRO A 99 7.59 15.74 5.42
N ALA A 100 7.04 14.54 5.39
CA ALA A 100 6.39 13.89 6.55
C ALA A 100 7.38 13.31 7.58
N GLY A 101 8.68 13.25 7.27
CA GLY A 101 9.71 12.63 8.12
C GLY A 101 9.89 13.28 9.49
N THR A 102 9.56 14.54 9.65
CA THR A 102 9.83 15.29 10.89
C THR A 102 8.98 14.85 12.09
N ALA A 103 7.74 14.43 11.87
CA ALA A 103 6.84 14.02 12.96
C ALA A 103 7.09 12.59 13.46
N THR A 104 7.74 11.76 12.66
CA THR A 104 7.91 10.31 12.91
C THR A 104 9.33 9.96 13.38
N GLU A 105 10.25 10.91 13.32
CA GLU A 105 11.67 10.73 13.53
C GLU A 105 12.08 10.12 14.90
N PRO A 106 11.44 10.47 16.05
CA PRO A 106 11.84 9.90 17.33
C PRO A 106 11.62 8.39 17.44
N LEU A 107 10.52 7.86 16.91
CA LEU A 107 10.20 6.43 16.91
C LEU A 107 11.09 5.65 15.92
N LEU A 108 11.35 6.24 14.77
CA LEU A 108 12.20 5.65 13.73
C LEU A 108 13.69 5.66 14.15
N ARG A 109 14.12 6.60 14.99
CA ARG A 109 15.48 6.62 15.57
C ARG A 109 15.72 5.51 16.57
N ALA A 110 14.67 5.03 17.25
CA ALA A 110 14.77 3.92 18.20
C ALA A 110 14.97 2.56 17.51
N VAL A 111 14.68 2.49 16.21
CA VAL A 111 14.87 1.29 15.41
C VAL A 111 16.24 1.40 14.72
N ARG A 112 17.09 0.36 14.88
CA ARG A 112 18.40 0.31 14.22
C ARG A 112 18.23 0.51 12.72
N PRO A 113 18.97 1.46 12.09
CA PRO A 113 18.83 1.69 10.66
C PRO A 113 19.08 0.39 9.90
N PRO A 114 18.19 -0.03 9.01
CA PRO A 114 18.39 -1.21 8.20
C PRO A 114 19.53 -0.96 7.20
N HIS A 115 20.24 -2.02 6.81
CA HIS A 115 21.23 -1.98 5.73
C HIS A 115 20.57 -1.81 4.36
N GLU A 116 19.28 -2.08 4.29
CA GLU A 116 18.44 -1.95 3.09
C GLU A 116 17.23 -1.08 3.40
N HIS A 117 16.76 -0.35 2.41
CA HIS A 117 15.54 0.44 2.48
C HIS A 117 14.50 -0.08 1.48
N VAL A 118 13.24 0.11 1.81
CA VAL A 118 12.14 -0.27 0.94
C VAL A 118 12.06 0.69 -0.24
N VAL A 119 12.10 0.15 -1.45
CA VAL A 119 11.92 0.84 -2.72
C VAL A 119 10.49 0.74 -3.21
N PHE A 120 9.89 -0.44 -3.06
CA PHE A 120 8.49 -0.71 -3.38
C PHE A 120 7.87 -1.53 -2.26
N MET A 121 6.62 -1.27 -1.96
CA MET A 121 5.81 -2.04 -1.01
C MET A 121 4.36 -2.15 -1.52
N ALA A 122 3.73 -3.28 -1.22
CA ALA A 122 2.29 -3.49 -1.35
C ALA A 122 1.80 -4.45 -0.26
N GLU A 123 0.59 -4.26 0.22
CA GLU A 123 -0.01 -5.09 1.28
C GLU A 123 -1.30 -5.75 0.80
N LEU A 124 -1.56 -7.00 1.20
CA LEU A 124 -2.88 -7.63 1.09
C LEU A 124 -3.70 -7.20 2.31
N GLY A 125 -4.39 -6.07 2.19
CA GLY A 125 -5.11 -5.44 3.29
C GLY A 125 -6.36 -6.21 3.72
N ALA A 126 -7.11 -6.78 2.78
CA ALA A 126 -8.29 -7.59 3.04
C ALA A 126 -8.24 -8.90 2.25
N ILE A 127 -8.79 -9.95 2.84
CA ILE A 127 -8.95 -11.26 2.20
C ILE A 127 -10.37 -11.75 2.51
N ALA A 128 -11.11 -12.16 1.48
CA ALA A 128 -12.46 -12.67 1.60
C ALA A 128 -12.66 -13.84 0.62
N GLY A 129 -12.78 -15.06 1.15
CA GLY A 129 -12.84 -16.27 0.32
C GLY A 129 -11.60 -16.40 -0.55
N ASP A 130 -11.79 -16.43 -1.86
CA ASP A 130 -10.75 -16.59 -2.88
C ASP A 130 -10.27 -15.23 -3.46
N VAL A 131 -10.64 -14.13 -2.83
CA VAL A 131 -10.27 -12.77 -3.27
C VAL A 131 -9.31 -12.14 -2.27
N ALA A 132 -8.16 -11.66 -2.74
CA ALA A 132 -7.24 -10.84 -1.97
C ALA A 132 -7.21 -9.40 -2.51
N GLN A 133 -7.40 -8.43 -1.61
CA GLN A 133 -7.38 -7.02 -1.98
C GLN A 133 -6.03 -6.39 -1.64
N VAL A 134 -5.37 -5.87 -2.67
CA VAL A 134 -4.12 -5.10 -2.53
C VAL A 134 -4.44 -3.70 -2.04
N GLN A 135 -3.71 -3.26 -1.03
CA GLN A 135 -3.74 -1.91 -0.47
C GLN A 135 -2.32 -1.39 -0.32
N GLY A 136 -2.18 -0.11 -0.05
CA GLY A 136 -0.91 0.46 0.34
C GLY A 136 0.22 0.26 -0.67
N VAL A 137 -0.08 0.38 -1.96
CA VAL A 137 0.95 0.32 -3.01
C VAL A 137 1.78 1.59 -2.97
N TRP A 138 3.07 1.44 -2.71
CA TRP A 138 3.96 2.58 -2.55
C TRP A 138 5.32 2.35 -3.21
N VAL A 139 5.84 3.39 -3.83
CA VAL A 139 7.21 3.48 -4.34
C VAL A 139 7.88 4.66 -3.65
N THR A 140 9.10 4.47 -3.16
CA THR A 140 9.87 5.53 -2.52
C THR A 140 9.96 6.77 -3.43
N PRO A 141 9.66 8.00 -2.91
CA PRO A 141 9.54 9.20 -3.74
C PRO A 141 10.72 9.43 -4.69
N SER A 142 11.95 9.24 -4.21
CA SER A 142 13.18 9.43 -4.99
C SER A 142 13.35 8.47 -6.19
N ARG A 143 12.56 7.38 -6.23
CA ARG A 143 12.62 6.36 -7.30
C ARG A 143 11.37 6.33 -8.18
N ARG A 144 10.46 7.29 -7.98
CA ARG A 144 9.25 7.40 -8.81
C ARG A 144 9.60 7.87 -10.23
N GLY A 145 8.84 7.36 -11.19
CA GLY A 145 9.11 7.63 -12.61
C GLY A 145 10.11 6.69 -13.28
N GLU A 146 10.79 5.81 -12.51
CA GLU A 146 11.73 4.82 -13.04
C GLU A 146 11.06 3.54 -13.60
N GLY A 147 9.74 3.47 -13.65
CA GLY A 147 9.01 2.31 -14.16
C GLY A 147 8.92 1.12 -13.20
N ILE A 148 9.26 1.30 -11.92
CA ILE A 148 9.30 0.23 -10.89
C ILE A 148 7.91 -0.35 -10.61
N ALA A 149 6.88 0.48 -10.54
CA ALA A 149 5.56 0.10 -10.03
C ALA A 149 4.89 -1.02 -10.83
N ALA A 150 4.95 -1.00 -12.16
CA ALA A 150 4.23 -1.96 -12.97
C ALA A 150 4.83 -3.39 -12.88
N PRO A 151 6.14 -3.62 -13.09
CA PRO A 151 6.73 -4.95 -12.88
C PRO A 151 6.61 -5.44 -11.44
N ALA A 152 6.71 -4.52 -10.45
CA ALA A 152 6.53 -4.88 -9.04
C ALA A 152 5.09 -5.33 -8.74
N MET A 153 4.09 -4.65 -9.28
CA MET A 153 2.69 -5.09 -9.18
C MET A 153 2.43 -6.41 -9.90
N ALA A 154 3.10 -6.68 -11.03
CA ALA A 154 3.01 -7.98 -11.70
C ALA A 154 3.54 -9.11 -10.78
N ALA A 155 4.61 -8.86 -10.03
CA ALA A 155 5.12 -9.81 -9.04
C ALA A 155 4.16 -9.99 -7.86
N VAL A 156 3.50 -8.92 -7.39
CA VAL A 156 2.44 -9.00 -6.38
C VAL A 156 1.28 -9.86 -6.87
N VAL A 157 0.83 -9.66 -8.11
CA VAL A 157 -0.21 -10.47 -8.74
C VAL A 157 0.20 -11.95 -8.78
N ALA A 158 1.40 -12.24 -9.29
CA ALA A 158 1.90 -13.62 -9.40
C ALA A 158 1.92 -14.31 -8.02
N GLY A 159 2.56 -13.71 -7.01
CA GLY A 159 2.62 -14.30 -5.66
C GLY A 159 1.27 -14.34 -4.93
N THR A 160 0.32 -13.50 -5.29
CA THR A 160 -1.03 -13.53 -4.73
C THR A 160 -1.86 -14.65 -5.35
N LEU A 161 -1.78 -14.84 -6.68
CA LEU A 161 -2.50 -15.90 -7.40
C LEU A 161 -2.02 -17.32 -7.06
N GLU A 162 -0.85 -17.48 -6.45
CA GLU A 162 -0.44 -18.78 -5.86
C GLU A 162 -1.33 -19.23 -4.70
N ARG A 163 -2.09 -18.31 -4.09
CA ARG A 163 -2.86 -18.53 -2.87
C ARG A 163 -4.34 -18.20 -3.01
N PHE A 164 -4.70 -17.36 -3.96
CA PHE A 164 -6.05 -16.82 -4.16
C PHE A 164 -6.37 -16.78 -5.65
N GLY A 165 -7.64 -16.94 -6.01
CA GLY A 165 -8.08 -16.92 -7.41
C GLY A 165 -8.20 -15.52 -8.01
N VAL A 166 -8.39 -14.48 -7.18
CA VAL A 166 -8.60 -13.12 -7.66
C VAL A 166 -7.77 -12.11 -6.86
N VAL A 167 -7.06 -11.25 -7.55
CA VAL A 167 -6.40 -10.07 -6.99
C VAL A 167 -7.26 -8.85 -7.28
N SER A 168 -7.66 -8.11 -6.26
CA SER A 168 -8.43 -6.89 -6.40
C SER A 168 -7.71 -5.69 -5.79
N LEU A 169 -8.08 -4.49 -6.22
CA LEU A 169 -7.68 -3.22 -5.61
C LEU A 169 -8.71 -2.14 -5.93
N TYR A 170 -8.66 -1.03 -5.22
CA TYR A 170 -9.34 0.20 -5.64
C TYR A 170 -8.37 1.38 -5.60
N VAL A 171 -8.65 2.40 -6.38
CA VAL A 171 -7.79 3.56 -6.55
C VAL A 171 -8.62 4.82 -6.74
N ASN A 172 -8.17 5.96 -6.25
CA ASN A 172 -8.85 7.23 -6.48
C ASN A 172 -8.84 7.57 -7.97
N SER A 173 -10.00 7.99 -8.53
CA SER A 173 -10.15 8.31 -9.94
C SER A 173 -9.19 9.40 -10.44
N TYR A 174 -8.79 10.31 -9.57
CA TYR A 174 -7.80 11.36 -9.88
C TYR A 174 -6.35 10.86 -9.92
N ASN A 175 -6.06 9.62 -9.46
CA ASN A 175 -4.72 9.04 -9.52
C ASN A 175 -4.47 8.35 -10.86
N GLU A 176 -4.41 9.15 -11.92
CA GLU A 176 -4.24 8.68 -13.29
C GLU A 176 -2.98 7.82 -13.49
N ARG A 177 -1.89 8.15 -12.75
CA ARG A 177 -0.62 7.39 -12.83
C ARG A 177 -0.78 5.97 -12.30
N ALA A 178 -1.48 5.80 -11.19
CA ALA A 178 -1.77 4.48 -10.63
C ALA A 178 -2.72 3.70 -11.54
N LEU A 179 -3.78 4.34 -12.04
CA LEU A 179 -4.70 3.73 -13.00
C LEU A 179 -3.99 3.23 -14.26
N ALA A 180 -3.10 4.04 -14.84
CA ALA A 180 -2.31 3.64 -16.00
C ALA A 180 -1.38 2.45 -15.68
N THR A 181 -0.79 2.44 -14.48
CA THR A 181 0.05 1.33 -14.00
C THR A 181 -0.76 0.04 -13.90
N TYR A 182 -1.92 0.07 -13.24
CA TYR A 182 -2.74 -1.13 -13.04
C TYR A 182 -3.31 -1.68 -14.35
N ARG A 183 -3.76 -0.79 -15.26
CA ARG A 183 -4.20 -1.21 -16.61
C ARG A 183 -3.06 -1.88 -17.38
N ARG A 184 -1.84 -1.34 -17.30
CA ARG A 184 -0.66 -1.94 -17.93
C ARG A 184 -0.34 -3.33 -17.38
N VAL A 185 -0.60 -3.59 -16.09
CA VAL A 185 -0.44 -4.91 -15.46
C VAL A 185 -1.52 -5.90 -15.92
N GLY A 186 -2.66 -5.40 -16.41
CA GLY A 186 -3.76 -6.21 -16.89
C GLY A 186 -5.01 -6.17 -16.01
N PHE A 187 -5.06 -5.28 -15.00
CA PHE A 187 -6.26 -5.11 -14.19
C PHE A 187 -7.40 -4.49 -14.99
N GLU A 188 -8.60 -5.01 -14.79
CA GLU A 188 -9.84 -4.55 -15.40
C GLU A 188 -10.77 -3.94 -14.36
N GLN A 189 -11.53 -2.92 -14.74
CA GLN A 189 -12.50 -2.30 -13.84
C GLN A 189 -13.74 -3.17 -13.70
N VAL A 190 -14.04 -3.57 -12.47
CA VAL A 190 -15.19 -4.43 -12.12
C VAL A 190 -16.26 -3.70 -11.33
N GLY A 191 -15.99 -2.49 -10.89
CA GLY A 191 -16.93 -1.71 -10.10
C GLY A 191 -16.39 -0.33 -9.70
N THR A 192 -17.09 0.32 -8.77
CA THR A 192 -16.68 1.62 -8.21
C THR A 192 -17.03 1.64 -6.71
N PHE A 193 -16.07 2.05 -5.89
CA PHE A 193 -16.27 2.34 -4.48
C PHE A 193 -16.42 3.84 -4.24
N ALA A 194 -17.00 4.18 -3.10
CA ALA A 194 -16.96 5.50 -2.52
C ALA A 194 -16.50 5.38 -1.06
N THR A 195 -15.59 6.25 -0.63
CA THR A 195 -15.11 6.29 0.75
C THR A 195 -15.45 7.62 1.41
N VAL A 196 -15.94 7.55 2.63
CA VAL A 196 -16.17 8.72 3.49
C VAL A 196 -15.28 8.55 4.72
N LEU A 197 -14.38 9.50 4.96
CA LEU A 197 -13.51 9.55 6.13
C LEU A 197 -14.10 10.55 7.13
N PHE A 198 -14.28 10.13 8.38
CA PHE A 198 -14.77 10.95 9.49
C PHE A 198 -13.67 11.35 10.46
#